data_267f4c0bf188ce6a587b6ed7b5cede05
#
_entry.id   267f4c0bf188ce6a587b6ed7b5cede05
#
_cell.length_a   1.000
_cell.length_b   1.000
_cell.length_c   1.000
_cell.angle_alpha   90.00
_cell.angle_beta   90.00
_cell.angle_gamma   90.00
#
_symmetry.space_group_name_H-M   'P 1'
#
loop_
_entity.id
_entity.type
_entity.pdbx_description
1 polymer ?
#
loop_
_entity_poly.entity_id
_entity_poly.type
_entity_poly.pdbx_seq_one_letter_code
_entity_poly.pdbx_strand_id
1 'polypeptide(L)'
;MSVVILAAGKGTRMYSDLPKVLHTLAGKAMVQHVIDAANQLGASRVHLVYGHGGDLLKETLRNDNLNWVLQAEQLGTGHAMQQAAPAFADDEDILMLYGDVPLISVDTLQRLRDAKPQGGIGLLTVKLDDPTGYGRITRDNGVVTGIVEHKDATDAQREIQEINTGILIANGADLKRWLSKLSNNNAQGEYYITDVIAMAYNEGHEIAAVHPARLSEVEGVNNRLQLSRLERVYQSEQAEKLLLAGVMLRDPARFDLRGSLTHGRDVEIDTNVILEGSVTLGNRVKIGAGCVIKNSVIGDDCEISPYSVVEDAELATACTIGPFARLRPGAQLLDGAHVGNFVEMKKARLGKGSKAGHLTYLGDAEIGDNVNIGAGTITCNYDGANKHKTIIGNDVFVGSDSQLVAPVSFGHCATIAAGTTVTRDVADNELVLSRVPQVHKQSWVRPVKKK
;
A
#
# COMPACT_ATOMS: atom_id res chain seq x y z
N MET A 1 10.85 -26.45 -2.00
CA MET A 1 11.37 -25.43 -2.94
C MET A 1 11.72 -24.20 -2.14
N SER A 2 12.93 -23.68 -2.28
CA SER A 2 13.34 -22.41 -1.72
C SER A 2 13.37 -21.32 -2.80
N VAL A 3 13.19 -20.07 -2.39
CA VAL A 3 13.23 -18.90 -3.28
C VAL A 3 14.43 -18.02 -2.91
N VAL A 4 15.18 -17.58 -3.91
CA VAL A 4 16.25 -16.59 -3.75
C VAL A 4 15.84 -15.30 -4.41
N ILE A 5 15.78 -14.21 -3.66
CA ILE A 5 15.43 -12.88 -4.17
C ILE A 5 16.69 -12.03 -4.21
N LEU A 6 17.09 -11.60 -5.41
CA LEU A 6 18.25 -10.73 -5.60
C LEU A 6 17.85 -9.25 -5.38
N ALA A 7 18.40 -8.63 -4.35
CA ALA A 7 18.08 -7.27 -3.93
C ALA A 7 19.32 -6.41 -3.59
N ALA A 8 20.53 -6.82 -4.05
CA ALA A 8 21.81 -6.20 -3.69
C ALA A 8 22.21 -4.99 -4.59
N GLY A 9 21.41 -4.66 -5.59
CA GLY A 9 21.71 -3.59 -6.55
C GLY A 9 21.72 -2.19 -5.93
N LYS A 10 22.69 -1.34 -6.27
CA LYS A 10 22.88 0.01 -5.71
C LYS A 10 21.75 1.00 -6.06
N GLY A 11 21.02 0.80 -7.16
CA GLY A 11 19.89 1.64 -7.53
C GLY A 11 20.18 3.11 -7.80
N THR A 12 21.37 3.46 -8.26
CA THR A 12 21.84 4.86 -8.44
C THR A 12 20.90 5.72 -9.31
N ARG A 13 20.24 5.10 -10.29
CA ARG A 13 19.24 5.76 -11.18
C ARG A 13 17.94 6.16 -10.49
N MET A 14 17.73 5.78 -9.22
CA MET A 14 16.58 6.23 -8.42
C MET A 14 16.78 7.63 -7.82
N TYR A 15 18.02 8.14 -7.79
CA TYR A 15 18.37 9.42 -7.16
C TYR A 15 17.81 9.52 -5.73
N SER A 16 18.11 8.53 -4.90
CA SER A 16 17.54 8.38 -3.56
C SER A 16 18.53 7.69 -2.63
N ASP A 17 18.51 8.07 -1.36
CA ASP A 17 19.24 7.39 -0.29
C ASP A 17 18.54 6.09 0.14
N LEU A 18 17.25 5.96 -0.21
CA LEU A 18 16.49 4.74 0.03
C LEU A 18 16.96 3.64 -0.93
N PRO A 19 17.28 2.43 -0.43
CA PRO A 19 17.57 1.27 -1.28
C PRO A 19 16.48 1.06 -2.33
N LYS A 20 16.87 0.79 -3.57
CA LYS A 20 15.96 0.69 -4.73
C LYS A 20 14.72 -0.15 -4.44
N VAL A 21 14.91 -1.32 -3.85
CA VAL A 21 13.86 -2.31 -3.60
C VAL A 21 12.89 -1.92 -2.47
N LEU A 22 13.21 -0.90 -1.68
CA LEU A 22 12.34 -0.35 -0.64
C LEU A 22 11.42 0.78 -1.13
N HIS A 23 11.62 1.28 -2.35
CA HIS A 23 10.63 2.20 -2.94
C HIS A 23 9.29 1.50 -3.06
N THR A 24 8.22 2.23 -2.75
CA THR A 24 6.89 1.64 -2.66
C THR A 24 6.16 1.64 -4.01
N LEU A 25 5.45 0.56 -4.24
CA LEU A 25 4.43 0.40 -5.26
C LEU A 25 3.11 0.07 -4.52
N ALA A 26 2.07 0.83 -4.75
CA ALA A 26 0.79 0.71 -4.04
C ALA A 26 0.93 0.73 -2.50
N GLY A 27 1.83 1.58 -1.97
CA GLY A 27 2.07 1.72 -0.54
C GLY A 27 2.94 0.62 0.11
N LYS A 28 3.36 -0.40 -0.65
CA LYS A 28 4.17 -1.52 -0.18
C LYS A 28 5.53 -1.54 -0.88
N ALA A 29 6.63 -1.81 -0.16
CA ALA A 29 7.96 -1.91 -0.75
C ALA A 29 7.99 -2.91 -1.93
N MET A 30 8.68 -2.59 -3.02
CA MET A 30 8.74 -3.46 -4.21
C MET A 30 9.17 -4.89 -3.86
N VAL A 31 10.20 -5.04 -3.06
CA VAL A 31 10.68 -6.36 -2.65
C VAL A 31 9.65 -7.13 -1.81
N GLN A 32 8.78 -6.43 -1.07
CA GLN A 32 7.73 -7.10 -0.30
C GLN A 32 6.68 -7.74 -1.20
N HIS A 33 6.37 -7.15 -2.37
CA HIS A 33 5.50 -7.80 -3.36
C HIS A 33 6.08 -9.13 -3.84
N VAL A 34 7.40 -9.17 -4.07
CA VAL A 34 8.10 -10.40 -4.51
C VAL A 34 8.15 -11.43 -3.39
N ILE A 35 8.39 -11.01 -2.15
CA ILE A 35 8.35 -11.90 -0.96
C ILE A 35 6.94 -12.48 -0.80
N ASP A 36 5.90 -11.67 -0.93
CA ASP A 36 4.51 -12.10 -0.83
C ASP A 36 4.18 -13.14 -1.91
N ALA A 37 4.62 -12.91 -3.16
CA ALA A 37 4.45 -13.87 -4.25
C ALA A 37 5.18 -15.20 -3.98
N ALA A 38 6.41 -15.15 -3.47
CA ALA A 38 7.17 -16.33 -3.08
C ALA A 38 6.46 -17.14 -1.96
N ASN A 39 5.94 -16.46 -0.95
CA ASN A 39 5.20 -17.10 0.15
C ASN A 39 3.88 -17.72 -0.34
N GLN A 40 3.13 -17.02 -1.20
CA GLN A 40 1.88 -17.52 -1.80
C GLN A 40 2.13 -18.74 -2.71
N LEU A 41 3.28 -18.80 -3.38
CA LEU A 41 3.70 -19.96 -4.17
C LEU A 41 4.03 -21.19 -3.29
N GLY A 42 4.13 -21.01 -1.98
CA GLY A 42 4.46 -22.07 -1.01
C GLY A 42 5.96 -22.31 -0.84
N ALA A 43 6.77 -21.26 -0.94
CA ALA A 43 8.20 -21.37 -0.66
C ALA A 43 8.46 -21.87 0.76
N SER A 44 9.30 -22.91 0.91
CA SER A 44 9.71 -23.43 2.21
C SER A 44 10.66 -22.48 2.94
N ARG A 45 11.46 -21.73 2.17
CA ARG A 45 12.39 -20.70 2.65
C ARG A 45 12.52 -19.61 1.61
N VAL A 46 12.71 -18.37 2.07
CA VAL A 46 13.03 -17.21 1.23
C VAL A 46 14.39 -16.67 1.64
N HIS A 47 15.35 -16.72 0.73
CA HIS A 47 16.69 -16.17 0.89
C HIS A 47 16.73 -14.79 0.22
N LEU A 48 16.93 -13.73 0.99
CA LEU A 48 17.05 -12.37 0.46
C LEU A 48 18.51 -11.98 0.36
N VAL A 49 19.02 -11.89 -0.88
CA VAL A 49 20.40 -11.44 -1.13
C VAL A 49 20.40 -9.92 -1.15
N TYR A 50 21.08 -9.33 -0.18
CA TYR A 50 21.16 -7.89 -0.01
C TYR A 50 22.63 -7.40 -0.05
N GLY A 51 22.80 -6.11 -0.34
CA GLY A 51 24.11 -5.45 -0.37
C GLY A 51 24.12 -4.21 0.49
N HIS A 52 24.46 -3.08 -0.11
CA HIS A 52 24.47 -1.78 0.56
C HIS A 52 23.08 -1.39 1.11
N GLY A 53 23.03 -0.81 2.33
CA GLY A 53 21.76 -0.42 2.96
C GLY A 53 21.00 -1.57 3.65
N GLY A 54 21.66 -2.68 3.95
CA GLY A 54 21.05 -3.88 4.54
C GLY A 54 20.36 -3.68 5.89
N ASP A 55 20.84 -2.75 6.72
CA ASP A 55 20.22 -2.48 8.02
C ASP A 55 18.81 -1.90 7.86
N LEU A 56 18.65 -0.96 6.94
CA LEU A 56 17.33 -0.38 6.64
C LEU A 56 16.38 -1.41 6.02
N LEU A 57 16.89 -2.32 5.16
CA LEU A 57 16.09 -3.44 4.64
C LEU A 57 15.58 -4.33 5.78
N LYS A 58 16.46 -4.73 6.70
CA LYS A 58 16.10 -5.59 7.84
C LYS A 58 15.10 -4.92 8.78
N GLU A 59 15.25 -3.62 9.01
CA GLU A 59 14.33 -2.85 9.84
C GLU A 59 12.95 -2.73 9.18
N THR A 60 12.91 -2.47 7.86
CA THR A 60 11.66 -2.25 7.12
C THR A 60 10.87 -3.54 6.90
N LEU A 61 11.57 -4.64 6.56
CA LEU A 61 10.97 -5.91 6.16
C LEU A 61 10.76 -6.89 7.31
N ARG A 62 10.70 -6.46 8.54
CA ARG A 62 10.56 -7.26 9.77
C ARG A 62 9.80 -8.58 9.54
N ASN A 63 10.49 -9.60 9.05
CA ASN A 63 9.92 -10.91 8.72
C ASN A 63 10.88 -12.00 9.21
N ASP A 64 10.47 -12.76 10.21
CA ASP A 64 11.27 -13.80 10.85
C ASP A 64 11.55 -15.01 9.92
N ASN A 65 10.84 -15.10 8.79
CA ASN A 65 11.00 -16.19 7.82
C ASN A 65 12.01 -15.89 6.69
N LEU A 66 12.67 -14.73 6.72
CA LEU A 66 13.69 -14.39 5.73
C LEU A 66 15.07 -14.85 6.17
N ASN A 67 15.73 -15.62 5.32
CA ASN A 67 17.17 -15.88 5.45
C ASN A 67 17.96 -14.78 4.73
N TRP A 68 18.68 -13.99 5.49
CA TRP A 68 19.45 -12.86 5.00
C TRP A 68 20.83 -13.26 4.50
N VAL A 69 21.11 -13.01 3.21
CA VAL A 69 22.38 -13.36 2.57
C VAL A 69 23.09 -12.07 2.14
N LEU A 70 24.28 -11.81 2.70
CA LEU A 70 25.05 -10.62 2.36
C LEU A 70 25.86 -10.85 1.08
N GLN A 71 25.68 -9.99 0.09
CA GLN A 71 26.58 -9.80 -1.04
C GLN A 71 27.44 -8.54 -0.78
N ALA A 72 28.60 -8.72 -0.18
CA ALA A 72 29.47 -7.59 0.21
C ALA A 72 30.00 -6.81 -1.02
N GLU A 73 30.38 -7.52 -2.07
CA GLU A 73 30.81 -6.97 -3.35
C GLU A 73 29.83 -7.31 -4.45
N GLN A 74 29.37 -6.33 -5.23
CA GLN A 74 28.40 -6.52 -6.31
C GLN A 74 29.14 -6.92 -7.60
N LEU A 75 29.55 -8.20 -7.68
CA LEU A 75 30.29 -8.77 -8.81
C LEU A 75 29.39 -9.50 -9.82
N GLY A 76 28.11 -9.16 -9.89
CA GLY A 76 27.13 -9.72 -10.82
C GLY A 76 26.09 -10.62 -10.15
N THR A 77 25.12 -11.06 -10.98
CA THR A 77 23.97 -11.90 -10.53
C THR A 77 24.40 -13.32 -10.17
N GLY A 78 25.36 -13.87 -10.90
CA GLY A 78 25.96 -15.17 -10.57
C GLY A 78 26.65 -15.14 -9.20
N HIS A 79 27.44 -14.07 -8.91
CA HIS A 79 28.05 -13.90 -7.61
C HIS A 79 27.00 -13.79 -6.49
N ALA A 80 25.90 -13.08 -6.71
CA ALA A 80 24.80 -13.03 -5.74
C ALA A 80 24.25 -14.43 -5.41
N MET A 81 24.04 -15.27 -6.43
CA MET A 81 23.60 -16.65 -6.26
C MET A 81 24.64 -17.52 -5.59
N GLN A 82 25.95 -17.31 -5.87
CA GLN A 82 27.04 -17.99 -5.16
C GLN A 82 27.02 -17.71 -3.65
N GLN A 83 26.71 -16.46 -3.24
CA GLN A 83 26.57 -16.14 -1.81
C GLN A 83 25.38 -16.86 -1.15
N ALA A 84 24.31 -17.13 -1.89
CA ALA A 84 23.15 -17.85 -1.37
C ALA A 84 23.32 -19.36 -1.42
N ALA A 85 24.16 -19.90 -2.30
CA ALA A 85 24.33 -21.33 -2.55
C ALA A 85 24.62 -22.21 -1.30
N PRO A 86 25.37 -21.75 -0.30
CA PRO A 86 25.57 -22.55 0.93
C PRO A 86 24.28 -22.85 1.71
N ALA A 87 23.24 -22.05 1.49
CA ALA A 87 21.94 -22.24 2.17
C ALA A 87 20.96 -23.14 1.39
N PHE A 88 21.30 -23.59 0.18
CA PHE A 88 20.44 -24.46 -0.63
C PHE A 88 20.52 -25.91 -0.09
N ALA A 89 19.38 -26.60 -0.05
CA ALA A 89 19.38 -28.05 0.05
C ALA A 89 19.62 -28.66 -1.35
N ASP A 90 20.32 -29.80 -1.41
CA ASP A 90 20.69 -30.42 -2.68
C ASP A 90 19.48 -31.05 -3.39
N ASP A 91 18.50 -31.49 -2.63
CA ASP A 91 17.30 -32.21 -3.05
C ASP A 91 16.08 -31.28 -3.29
N GLU A 92 16.25 -29.94 -3.19
CA GLU A 92 15.19 -28.98 -3.41
C GLU A 92 15.37 -28.19 -4.70
N ASP A 93 14.25 -27.69 -5.24
CA ASP A 93 14.29 -26.72 -6.33
C ASP A 93 14.53 -25.31 -5.78
N ILE A 94 15.36 -24.53 -6.48
CA ILE A 94 15.71 -23.15 -6.19
C ILE A 94 15.11 -22.27 -7.27
N LEU A 95 14.17 -21.41 -6.88
CA LEU A 95 13.59 -20.38 -7.75
C LEU A 95 14.31 -19.06 -7.49
N MET A 96 14.87 -18.46 -8.54
CA MET A 96 15.52 -17.14 -8.48
C MET A 96 14.58 -16.05 -8.96
N LEU A 97 14.43 -14.99 -8.14
CA LEU A 97 13.62 -13.81 -8.41
C LEU A 97 14.44 -12.53 -8.20
N TYR A 98 13.91 -11.41 -8.68
CA TYR A 98 14.49 -10.09 -8.48
C TYR A 98 13.60 -9.21 -7.60
N GLY A 99 14.17 -8.56 -6.60
CA GLY A 99 13.44 -7.70 -5.67
C GLY A 99 12.89 -6.41 -6.28
N ASP A 100 13.28 -6.09 -7.49
CA ASP A 100 12.80 -4.94 -8.27
C ASP A 100 11.85 -5.30 -9.42
N VAL A 101 11.33 -6.53 -9.44
CA VAL A 101 10.30 -7.02 -10.36
C VAL A 101 9.00 -7.27 -9.58
N PRO A 102 8.32 -6.19 -9.12
CA PRO A 102 7.27 -6.29 -8.09
C PRO A 102 5.95 -6.90 -8.57
N LEU A 103 5.71 -6.97 -9.88
CA LEU A 103 4.43 -7.44 -10.43
C LEU A 103 4.44 -8.89 -10.87
N ILE A 104 5.48 -9.65 -10.55
CA ILE A 104 5.52 -11.08 -10.86
C ILE A 104 4.33 -11.81 -10.20
N SER A 105 3.55 -12.52 -11.01
CA SER A 105 2.35 -13.20 -10.52
C SER A 105 2.65 -14.60 -10.03
N VAL A 106 1.91 -15.04 -9.02
CA VAL A 106 1.98 -16.42 -8.49
C VAL A 106 1.63 -17.43 -9.59
N ASP A 107 0.67 -17.12 -10.44
CA ASP A 107 0.23 -17.97 -11.54
C ASP A 107 1.35 -18.22 -12.57
N THR A 108 2.07 -17.18 -12.95
CA THR A 108 3.25 -17.30 -13.82
C THR A 108 4.37 -18.12 -13.19
N LEU A 109 4.63 -17.90 -11.88
CA LEU A 109 5.61 -18.71 -11.14
C LEU A 109 5.19 -20.17 -10.99
N GLN A 110 3.90 -20.44 -10.79
CA GLN A 110 3.34 -21.78 -10.77
C GLN A 110 3.55 -22.50 -12.11
N ARG A 111 3.21 -21.84 -13.23
CA ARG A 111 3.43 -22.39 -14.58
C ARG A 111 4.91 -22.65 -14.86
N LEU A 112 5.80 -21.76 -14.39
CA LEU A 112 7.24 -21.95 -14.53
C LEU A 112 7.72 -23.17 -13.73
N ARG A 113 7.27 -23.35 -12.50
CA ARG A 113 7.58 -24.51 -11.67
C ARG A 113 7.09 -25.81 -12.30
N ASP A 114 5.83 -25.81 -12.75
CA ASP A 114 5.20 -27.00 -13.32
C ASP A 114 5.78 -27.40 -14.68
N ALA A 115 6.32 -26.44 -15.43
CA ALA A 115 6.98 -26.68 -16.72
C ALA A 115 8.45 -27.15 -16.58
N LYS A 116 9.07 -26.99 -15.40
CA LYS A 116 10.47 -27.39 -15.18
C LYS A 116 10.64 -28.90 -15.39
N PRO A 117 11.50 -29.34 -16.31
CA PRO A 117 11.79 -30.75 -16.52
C PRO A 117 12.48 -31.35 -15.27
N GLN A 118 12.29 -32.66 -15.08
CA GLN A 118 13.02 -33.36 -14.03
C GLN A 118 14.53 -33.32 -14.33
N GLY A 119 15.32 -32.78 -13.39
CA GLY A 119 16.76 -32.59 -13.58
C GLY A 119 17.11 -31.45 -14.55
N GLY A 120 16.14 -30.70 -15.05
CA GLY A 120 16.35 -29.59 -15.97
C GLY A 120 16.12 -28.19 -15.35
N ILE A 121 16.03 -27.19 -16.20
CA ILE A 121 15.81 -25.80 -15.84
C ILE A 121 14.47 -25.31 -16.40
N GLY A 122 13.66 -24.65 -15.56
CA GLY A 122 12.59 -23.76 -16.01
C GLY A 122 13.14 -22.33 -16.16
N LEU A 123 12.93 -21.71 -17.31
CA LEU A 123 13.41 -20.37 -17.64
C LEU A 123 12.24 -19.48 -18.04
N LEU A 124 12.08 -18.33 -17.41
CA LEU A 124 11.07 -17.36 -17.81
C LEU A 124 11.65 -16.43 -18.85
N THR A 125 11.06 -16.45 -20.05
CA THR A 125 11.50 -15.64 -21.20
C THR A 125 10.34 -14.80 -21.72
N VAL A 126 10.61 -13.74 -22.48
CA VAL A 126 9.58 -12.93 -23.11
C VAL A 126 10.08 -12.38 -24.44
N LYS A 127 9.16 -12.13 -25.37
CA LYS A 127 9.49 -11.46 -26.65
C LYS A 127 9.21 -9.96 -26.52
N LEU A 128 10.18 -9.14 -26.93
CA LEU A 128 10.09 -7.69 -26.97
C LEU A 128 10.29 -7.19 -28.40
N ASP A 129 9.57 -6.13 -28.76
CA ASP A 129 9.80 -5.42 -30.03
C ASP A 129 11.17 -4.74 -30.05
N ASP A 130 11.56 -4.14 -28.92
CA ASP A 130 12.90 -3.59 -28.69
C ASP A 130 13.58 -4.32 -27.51
N PRO A 131 14.43 -5.30 -27.81
CA PRO A 131 15.13 -6.10 -26.80
C PRO A 131 16.44 -5.46 -26.32
N THR A 132 16.72 -4.20 -26.64
CA THR A 132 17.98 -3.52 -26.32
C THR A 132 18.27 -3.57 -24.82
N GLY A 133 19.50 -3.98 -24.48
CA GLY A 133 19.99 -4.05 -23.10
C GLY A 133 19.70 -5.36 -22.35
N TYR A 134 18.94 -6.29 -22.95
CA TYR A 134 18.65 -7.60 -22.33
C TYR A 134 19.51 -8.73 -22.91
N GLY A 135 19.69 -9.81 -22.17
CA GLY A 135 20.25 -11.06 -22.64
C GLY A 135 19.32 -11.75 -23.65
N ARG A 136 19.87 -12.24 -24.74
CA ARG A 136 19.13 -12.93 -25.82
C ARG A 136 19.10 -14.43 -25.60
N ILE A 137 17.93 -15.04 -25.81
CA ILE A 137 17.79 -16.50 -25.76
C ILE A 137 18.30 -17.09 -27.08
N THR A 138 19.36 -17.89 -27.05
CA THR A 138 19.84 -18.63 -28.22
C THR A 138 19.16 -19.98 -28.29
N ARG A 139 18.81 -20.38 -29.54
CA ARG A 139 18.14 -21.66 -29.80
C ARG A 139 18.81 -22.40 -30.98
N ASP A 140 18.82 -23.71 -30.83
CA ASP A 140 19.13 -24.62 -31.96
C ASP A 140 17.92 -25.56 -32.15
N ASN A 141 17.36 -25.56 -33.36
CA ASN A 141 16.18 -26.37 -33.72
C ASN A 141 15.02 -26.20 -32.70
N GLY A 142 14.82 -24.99 -32.16
CA GLY A 142 13.77 -24.68 -31.16
C GLY A 142 14.17 -24.95 -29.72
N VAL A 143 15.26 -25.67 -29.46
CA VAL A 143 15.77 -25.93 -28.10
C VAL A 143 16.60 -24.75 -27.62
N VAL A 144 16.40 -24.33 -26.36
CA VAL A 144 17.23 -23.30 -25.73
C VAL A 144 18.64 -23.85 -25.50
N THR A 145 19.64 -23.16 -26.04
CA THR A 145 21.05 -23.57 -25.94
C THR A 145 21.87 -22.67 -25.01
N GLY A 146 21.38 -21.46 -24.76
CA GLY A 146 22.10 -20.51 -23.91
C GLY A 146 21.46 -19.13 -23.90
N ILE A 147 22.12 -18.22 -23.22
CA ILE A 147 21.80 -16.79 -23.19
C ILE A 147 23.06 -16.03 -23.52
N VAL A 148 22.95 -15.04 -24.41
CA VAL A 148 24.05 -14.14 -24.70
C VAL A 148 23.68 -12.72 -24.24
N GLU A 149 24.51 -12.13 -23.40
CA GLU A 149 24.25 -10.78 -22.89
C GLU A 149 24.40 -9.74 -24.00
N HIS A 150 23.63 -8.64 -23.93
CA HIS A 150 23.58 -7.62 -24.99
C HIS A 150 24.95 -7.08 -25.39
N LYS A 151 25.87 -6.92 -24.43
CA LYS A 151 27.22 -6.38 -24.68
C LYS A 151 28.16 -7.37 -25.35
N ASP A 152 27.90 -8.66 -25.16
CA ASP A 152 28.68 -9.75 -25.69
C ASP A 152 28.06 -10.32 -27.02
N ALA A 153 26.84 -9.86 -27.35
CA ALA A 153 26.10 -10.35 -28.51
C ALA A 153 26.64 -9.82 -29.85
N THR A 154 26.74 -10.69 -30.87
CA THR A 154 26.97 -10.29 -32.27
C THR A 154 25.76 -9.52 -32.82
N ASP A 155 25.92 -8.84 -33.95
CA ASP A 155 24.83 -8.10 -34.60
C ASP A 155 23.65 -9.02 -34.93
N ALA A 156 23.90 -10.22 -35.42
CA ALA A 156 22.86 -11.21 -35.71
C ALA A 156 22.12 -11.67 -34.43
N GLN A 157 22.83 -11.80 -33.32
CA GLN A 157 22.21 -12.17 -32.04
C GLN A 157 21.40 -11.02 -31.44
N ARG A 158 21.77 -9.77 -31.70
CA ARG A 158 21.01 -8.59 -31.27
C ARG A 158 19.62 -8.50 -31.89
N GLU A 159 19.42 -9.08 -33.08
CA GLU A 159 18.10 -9.15 -33.74
C GLU A 159 17.13 -10.15 -33.08
N ILE A 160 17.61 -11.01 -32.18
CA ILE A 160 16.75 -11.94 -31.45
C ILE A 160 15.84 -11.15 -30.50
N GLN A 161 14.53 -11.29 -30.68
CA GLN A 161 13.52 -10.61 -29.85
C GLN A 161 13.21 -11.33 -28.55
N GLU A 162 13.48 -12.64 -28.44
CA GLU A 162 13.28 -13.40 -27.21
C GLU A 162 14.40 -13.09 -26.22
N ILE A 163 14.01 -12.55 -25.08
CA ILE A 163 14.93 -12.11 -24.03
C ILE A 163 14.80 -12.94 -22.76
N ASN A 164 15.90 -12.96 -22.01
CA ASN A 164 15.94 -13.47 -20.67
C ASN A 164 15.34 -12.47 -19.66
N THR A 165 14.42 -12.93 -18.83
CA THR A 165 13.89 -12.11 -17.72
C THR A 165 14.76 -12.18 -16.47
N GLY A 166 15.69 -13.13 -16.43
CA GLY A 166 16.50 -13.45 -15.25
C GLY A 166 15.85 -14.43 -14.27
N ILE A 167 14.57 -14.70 -14.38
CA ILE A 167 13.84 -15.61 -13.50
C ILE A 167 14.02 -17.05 -13.98
N LEU A 168 14.53 -17.91 -13.13
CA LEU A 168 14.75 -19.33 -13.41
C LEU A 168 14.49 -20.22 -12.18
N ILE A 169 14.24 -21.50 -12.42
CA ILE A 169 14.13 -22.52 -11.41
C ILE A 169 14.96 -23.74 -11.78
N ALA A 170 15.80 -24.22 -10.89
CA ALA A 170 16.66 -25.39 -11.09
C ALA A 170 16.83 -26.18 -9.80
N ASN A 171 17.29 -27.43 -9.88
CA ASN A 171 17.63 -28.22 -8.70
C ASN A 171 18.85 -27.63 -7.96
N GLY A 172 18.84 -27.68 -6.62
CA GLY A 172 19.87 -27.09 -5.77
C GLY A 172 21.27 -27.67 -5.99
N ALA A 173 21.40 -28.99 -6.13
CA ALA A 173 22.69 -29.63 -6.35
C ALA A 173 23.29 -29.23 -7.71
N ASP A 174 22.48 -29.24 -8.77
CA ASP A 174 22.92 -28.87 -10.11
C ASP A 174 23.29 -27.37 -10.17
N LEU A 175 22.46 -26.52 -9.56
CA LEU A 175 22.72 -25.09 -9.53
C LEU A 175 24.02 -24.76 -8.78
N LYS A 176 24.30 -25.39 -7.61
CA LYS A 176 25.58 -25.25 -6.90
C LYS A 176 26.76 -25.63 -7.78
N ARG A 177 26.65 -26.75 -8.50
CA ARG A 177 27.70 -27.26 -9.39
C ARG A 177 27.98 -26.27 -10.52
N TRP A 178 26.97 -25.70 -11.16
CA TRP A 178 27.16 -24.70 -12.22
C TRP A 178 27.67 -23.37 -11.66
N LEU A 179 27.13 -22.90 -10.55
CA LEU A 179 27.60 -21.67 -9.88
C LEU A 179 29.09 -21.71 -9.54
N SER A 180 29.61 -22.89 -9.14
CA SER A 180 31.03 -23.05 -8.81
C SER A 180 31.97 -22.93 -10.04
N LYS A 181 31.44 -23.10 -11.25
CA LYS A 181 32.16 -23.02 -12.53
C LYS A 181 32.08 -21.66 -13.22
N LEU A 182 31.29 -20.71 -12.67
CA LEU A 182 31.14 -19.38 -13.26
C LEU A 182 32.48 -18.64 -13.32
N SER A 183 32.68 -17.90 -14.38
CA SER A 183 33.84 -17.00 -14.56
C SER A 183 33.35 -15.57 -14.83
N ASN A 184 34.26 -14.61 -14.70
CA ASN A 184 33.98 -13.21 -15.01
C ASN A 184 34.71 -12.73 -16.28
N ASN A 185 35.08 -13.67 -17.16
CA ASN A 185 35.75 -13.39 -18.44
C ASN A 185 34.71 -12.93 -19.49
N ASN A 186 34.14 -11.75 -19.34
CA ASN A 186 33.13 -11.17 -20.21
C ASN A 186 33.30 -9.64 -20.29
N ALA A 187 32.50 -8.97 -21.11
CA ALA A 187 32.60 -7.53 -21.36
C ALA A 187 32.37 -6.66 -20.13
N GLN A 188 31.75 -7.18 -19.07
CA GLN A 188 31.48 -6.44 -17.81
C GLN A 188 32.39 -6.82 -16.64
N GLY A 189 33.14 -7.92 -16.76
CA GLY A 189 33.95 -8.47 -15.68
C GLY A 189 33.12 -9.01 -14.50
N GLU A 190 31.86 -9.42 -14.76
CA GLU A 190 30.90 -9.88 -13.77
C GLU A 190 30.63 -11.39 -13.90
N TYR A 191 30.26 -12.03 -12.79
CA TYR A 191 29.75 -13.41 -12.83
C TYR A 191 28.31 -13.42 -13.29
N TYR A 192 28.06 -13.90 -14.50
CA TYR A 192 26.71 -13.96 -15.08
C TYR A 192 26.00 -15.23 -14.68
N ILE A 193 24.81 -15.10 -14.06
CA ILE A 193 23.96 -16.27 -13.78
C ILE A 193 23.49 -16.93 -15.09
N THR A 194 23.40 -16.17 -16.17
CA THR A 194 22.95 -16.64 -17.49
C THR A 194 23.87 -17.71 -18.09
N ASP A 195 25.13 -17.79 -17.67
CA ASP A 195 26.07 -18.82 -18.13
C ASP A 195 25.65 -20.25 -17.69
N VAL A 196 24.88 -20.37 -16.59
CA VAL A 196 24.38 -21.68 -16.14
C VAL A 196 23.49 -22.36 -17.18
N ILE A 197 22.83 -21.58 -18.05
CA ILE A 197 21.94 -22.12 -19.09
C ILE A 197 22.74 -22.89 -20.14
N ALA A 198 23.84 -22.30 -20.62
CA ALA A 198 24.72 -22.97 -21.56
C ALA A 198 25.43 -24.19 -20.91
N MET A 199 25.82 -24.10 -19.63
CA MET A 199 26.40 -25.22 -18.90
C MET A 199 25.42 -26.39 -18.79
N ALA A 200 24.16 -26.11 -18.42
CA ALA A 200 23.12 -27.11 -18.33
C ALA A 200 22.86 -27.79 -19.69
N TYR A 201 22.73 -26.99 -20.75
CA TYR A 201 22.55 -27.53 -22.12
C TYR A 201 23.70 -28.46 -22.52
N ASN A 202 24.95 -28.04 -22.31
CA ASN A 202 26.13 -28.81 -22.62
C ASN A 202 26.28 -30.11 -21.81
N GLU A 203 25.69 -30.16 -20.62
CA GLU A 203 25.60 -31.36 -19.76
C GLU A 203 24.39 -32.25 -20.14
N GLY A 204 23.59 -31.86 -21.14
CA GLY A 204 22.44 -32.62 -21.64
C GLY A 204 21.15 -32.42 -20.82
N HIS A 205 21.07 -31.37 -20.01
CA HIS A 205 19.85 -31.02 -19.29
C HIS A 205 18.85 -30.29 -20.20
N GLU A 206 17.57 -30.62 -20.03
CA GLU A 206 16.49 -29.93 -20.75
C GLU A 206 16.19 -28.57 -20.13
N ILE A 207 15.93 -27.56 -20.98
CA ILE A 207 15.58 -26.20 -20.59
C ILE A 207 14.20 -25.86 -21.13
N ALA A 208 13.21 -25.77 -20.26
CA ALA A 208 11.85 -25.37 -20.60
C ALA A 208 11.68 -23.84 -20.48
N ALA A 209 11.39 -23.19 -21.60
CA ALA A 209 11.08 -21.76 -21.61
C ALA A 209 9.58 -21.53 -21.44
N VAL A 210 9.21 -20.65 -20.50
CA VAL A 210 7.83 -20.23 -20.23
C VAL A 210 7.73 -18.73 -20.42
N HIS A 211 6.58 -18.24 -20.92
CA HIS A 211 6.31 -16.81 -21.04
C HIS A 211 5.36 -16.34 -19.95
N PRO A 212 5.51 -15.11 -19.42
CA PRO A 212 4.54 -14.51 -18.50
C PRO A 212 3.21 -14.29 -19.22
N ALA A 213 2.12 -14.16 -18.45
CA ALA A 213 0.82 -13.83 -19.03
C ALA A 213 0.80 -12.37 -19.54
N ARG A 214 1.56 -11.49 -18.89
CA ARG A 214 1.68 -10.07 -19.24
C ARG A 214 3.12 -9.63 -19.12
N LEU A 215 3.54 -8.72 -20.02
CA LEU A 215 4.89 -8.15 -20.02
C LEU A 215 5.23 -7.46 -18.68
N SER A 216 4.27 -6.75 -18.10
CA SER A 216 4.44 -6.04 -16.83
C SER A 216 4.87 -6.92 -15.65
N GLU A 217 4.61 -8.24 -15.72
CA GLU A 217 5.02 -9.19 -14.67
C GLU A 217 6.55 -9.33 -14.54
N VAL A 218 7.27 -9.05 -15.61
CA VAL A 218 8.73 -9.23 -15.68
C VAL A 218 9.49 -7.92 -15.85
N GLU A 219 8.78 -6.79 -15.84
CA GLU A 219 9.42 -5.49 -15.91
C GLU A 219 10.09 -5.11 -14.58
N GLY A 220 11.40 -4.86 -14.63
CA GLY A 220 12.18 -4.37 -13.51
C GLY A 220 12.17 -2.85 -13.39
N VAL A 221 12.09 -2.36 -12.16
CA VAL A 221 12.17 -0.93 -11.84
C VAL A 221 13.62 -0.50 -11.66
N ASN A 222 14.11 0.40 -12.51
CA ASN A 222 15.44 0.97 -12.41
C ASN A 222 15.45 2.48 -12.14
N ASN A 223 14.33 3.16 -12.39
CA ASN A 223 14.17 4.59 -12.18
C ASN A 223 12.72 4.93 -11.81
N ARG A 224 12.50 6.18 -11.40
CA ARG A 224 11.17 6.65 -10.95
C ARG A 224 10.10 6.66 -12.04
N LEU A 225 10.49 6.81 -13.32
CA LEU A 225 9.53 6.73 -14.43
C LEU A 225 8.98 5.31 -14.59
N GLN A 226 9.87 4.30 -14.53
CA GLN A 226 9.44 2.89 -14.58
C GLN A 226 8.57 2.54 -13.36
N LEU A 227 8.94 3.01 -12.16
CA LEU A 227 8.11 2.82 -10.96
C LEU A 227 6.71 3.41 -11.15
N SER A 228 6.62 4.66 -11.61
CA SER A 228 5.33 5.32 -11.85
C SER A 228 4.46 4.60 -12.89
N ARG A 229 5.08 4.04 -13.94
CA ARG A 229 4.36 3.25 -14.95
C ARG A 229 3.81 1.96 -14.35
N LEU A 230 4.62 1.21 -13.61
CA LEU A 230 4.17 -0.02 -12.96
C LEU A 230 3.12 0.25 -11.86
N GLU A 231 3.20 1.38 -11.16
CA GLU A 231 2.14 1.82 -10.25
C GLU A 231 0.79 1.89 -10.99
N ARG A 232 0.74 2.54 -12.17
CA ARG A 232 -0.51 2.63 -12.94
C ARG A 232 -0.99 1.29 -13.47
N VAL A 233 -0.08 0.40 -13.87
CA VAL A 233 -0.43 -0.97 -14.26
C VAL A 233 -1.07 -1.71 -13.08
N TYR A 234 -0.44 -1.69 -11.92
CA TYR A 234 -0.97 -2.31 -10.71
C TYR A 234 -2.36 -1.78 -10.36
N GLN A 235 -2.53 -0.45 -10.33
CA GLN A 235 -3.81 0.18 -9.98
C GLN A 235 -4.91 -0.16 -10.99
N SER A 236 -4.59 -0.23 -12.29
CA SER A 236 -5.52 -0.67 -13.32
C SER A 236 -6.00 -2.11 -13.10
N GLU A 237 -5.07 -3.00 -12.73
CA GLU A 237 -5.40 -4.40 -12.43
C GLU A 237 -6.27 -4.54 -11.17
N GLN A 238 -6.00 -3.73 -10.12
CA GLN A 238 -6.84 -3.74 -8.93
C GLN A 238 -8.24 -3.21 -9.22
N ALA A 239 -8.34 -2.13 -10.00
CA ALA A 239 -9.62 -1.56 -10.42
C ALA A 239 -10.45 -2.56 -11.25
N GLU A 240 -9.82 -3.27 -12.19
CA GLU A 240 -10.49 -4.31 -12.97
C GLU A 240 -11.03 -5.44 -12.08
N LYS A 241 -10.22 -5.93 -11.13
CA LYS A 241 -10.66 -6.96 -10.17
C LYS A 241 -11.87 -6.50 -9.36
N LEU A 242 -11.87 -5.26 -8.89
CA LEU A 242 -12.99 -4.70 -8.13
C LEU A 242 -14.24 -4.54 -8.97
N LEU A 243 -14.13 -4.06 -10.20
CA LEU A 243 -15.27 -3.96 -11.14
C LEU A 243 -15.87 -5.34 -11.42
N LEU A 244 -15.05 -6.36 -11.67
CA LEU A 244 -15.51 -7.74 -11.87
C LEU A 244 -16.11 -8.36 -10.60
N ALA A 245 -15.69 -7.91 -9.42
CA ALA A 245 -16.27 -8.29 -8.13
C ALA A 245 -17.55 -7.52 -7.76
N GLY A 246 -17.99 -6.56 -8.61
CA GLY A 246 -19.26 -5.84 -8.46
C GLY A 246 -19.16 -4.48 -7.78
N VAL A 247 -17.95 -3.96 -7.54
CA VAL A 247 -17.77 -2.57 -7.09
C VAL A 247 -17.91 -1.63 -8.28
N MET A 248 -18.72 -0.59 -8.16
CA MET A 248 -18.84 0.45 -9.17
C MET A 248 -17.75 1.49 -8.98
N LEU A 249 -16.78 1.54 -9.90
CA LEU A 249 -15.80 2.63 -9.99
C LEU A 249 -16.20 3.58 -11.12
N ARG A 250 -16.41 4.87 -10.81
CA ARG A 250 -16.80 5.88 -11.81
C ARG A 250 -15.72 6.15 -12.84
N ASP A 251 -14.46 6.11 -12.42
CA ASP A 251 -13.28 6.19 -13.29
C ASP A 251 -12.15 5.33 -12.75
N PRO A 252 -11.94 4.12 -13.33
CA PRO A 252 -10.91 3.21 -12.88
C PRO A 252 -9.48 3.79 -12.95
N ALA A 253 -9.22 4.73 -13.88
CA ALA A 253 -7.90 5.34 -14.04
C ALA A 253 -7.56 6.34 -12.92
N ARG A 254 -8.57 6.80 -12.18
CA ARG A 254 -8.46 7.77 -11.08
C ARG A 254 -8.85 7.19 -9.73
N PHE A 255 -8.53 5.93 -9.52
CA PHE A 255 -8.70 5.20 -8.28
C PHE A 255 -7.36 4.61 -7.85
N ASP A 256 -7.03 4.69 -6.57
CA ASP A 256 -5.82 4.09 -6.01
C ASP A 256 -6.17 3.19 -4.82
N LEU A 257 -5.73 1.94 -4.89
CA LEU A 257 -5.74 1.00 -3.77
C LEU A 257 -4.31 0.76 -3.29
N ARG A 258 -3.99 1.29 -2.11
CA ARG A 258 -2.67 1.19 -1.46
C ARG A 258 -2.73 0.29 -0.23
N GLY A 259 -3.12 -0.95 -0.43
CA GLY A 259 -3.33 -1.93 0.62
C GLY A 259 -4.36 -2.98 0.23
N SER A 260 -5.32 -3.25 1.10
CA SER A 260 -6.39 -4.23 0.87
C SER A 260 -7.78 -3.62 1.05
N LEU A 261 -8.72 -4.07 0.24
CA LEU A 261 -10.14 -3.73 0.34
C LEU A 261 -10.96 -5.02 0.49
N THR A 262 -11.75 -5.08 1.57
CA THR A 262 -12.86 -6.02 1.71
C THR A 262 -14.15 -5.24 1.51
N HIS A 263 -15.10 -5.75 0.70
CA HIS A 263 -16.31 -5.01 0.40
C HIS A 263 -17.56 -5.90 0.37
N GLY A 264 -18.70 -5.30 0.65
CA GLY A 264 -20.03 -5.87 0.45
C GLY A 264 -20.54 -5.68 -0.99
N ARG A 265 -21.86 -5.69 -1.15
CA ARG A 265 -22.54 -5.50 -2.44
C ARG A 265 -22.94 -4.04 -2.65
N ASP A 266 -23.09 -3.67 -3.92
CA ASP A 266 -23.58 -2.35 -4.33
C ASP A 266 -22.74 -1.19 -3.79
N VAL A 267 -21.43 -1.38 -3.72
CA VAL A 267 -20.47 -0.33 -3.33
C VAL A 267 -20.20 0.55 -4.53
N GLU A 268 -20.32 1.86 -4.35
CA GLU A 268 -20.00 2.89 -5.35
C GLU A 268 -18.85 3.77 -4.91
N ILE A 269 -17.83 3.92 -5.76
CA ILE A 269 -16.63 4.74 -5.50
C ILE A 269 -16.48 5.74 -6.65
N ASP A 270 -16.43 7.01 -6.30
CA ASP A 270 -16.25 8.11 -7.26
C ASP A 270 -14.75 8.33 -7.59
N THR A 271 -14.46 9.35 -8.36
CA THR A 271 -13.13 9.64 -8.91
C THR A 271 -12.15 10.15 -7.86
N ASN A 272 -10.85 9.92 -8.08
CA ASN A 272 -9.75 10.39 -7.21
C ASN A 272 -9.84 9.90 -5.76
N VAL A 273 -10.48 8.76 -5.53
CA VAL A 273 -10.52 8.12 -4.21
C VAL A 273 -9.25 7.32 -3.99
N ILE A 274 -8.68 7.45 -2.79
CA ILE A 274 -7.52 6.67 -2.34
C ILE A 274 -7.94 5.84 -1.14
N LEU A 275 -7.81 4.51 -1.26
CA LEU A 275 -7.96 3.57 -0.15
C LEU A 275 -6.57 3.10 0.29
N GLU A 276 -6.23 3.24 1.58
CA GLU A 276 -4.90 2.96 2.10
C GLU A 276 -4.94 2.01 3.30
N GLY A 277 -3.97 1.11 3.39
CA GLY A 277 -3.90 0.10 4.46
C GLY A 277 -5.02 -0.94 4.34
N SER A 278 -5.67 -1.29 5.45
CA SER A 278 -6.78 -2.24 5.48
C SER A 278 -8.11 -1.49 5.55
N VAL A 279 -8.91 -1.55 4.48
CA VAL A 279 -10.22 -0.91 4.41
C VAL A 279 -11.30 -1.96 4.26
N THR A 280 -12.36 -1.84 5.07
CA THR A 280 -13.56 -2.68 4.96
C THR A 280 -14.77 -1.80 4.69
N LEU A 281 -15.53 -2.12 3.64
CA LEU A 281 -16.77 -1.46 3.26
C LEU A 281 -17.92 -2.46 3.33
N GLY A 282 -18.99 -2.09 4.00
CA GLY A 282 -20.24 -2.86 4.03
C GLY A 282 -21.01 -2.80 2.70
N ASN A 283 -22.28 -3.16 2.74
CA ASN A 283 -23.17 -3.13 1.57
C ASN A 283 -23.66 -1.70 1.31
N ARG A 284 -23.85 -1.33 0.03
CA ARG A 284 -24.43 -0.06 -0.43
C ARG A 284 -23.69 1.19 0.08
N VAL A 285 -22.39 1.03 0.35
CA VAL A 285 -21.53 2.16 0.74
C VAL A 285 -21.26 3.03 -0.48
N LYS A 286 -21.38 4.35 -0.29
CA LYS A 286 -21.06 5.34 -1.32
C LYS A 286 -19.93 6.23 -0.89
N ILE A 287 -18.88 6.33 -1.74
CA ILE A 287 -17.70 7.14 -1.47
C ILE A 287 -17.58 8.20 -2.55
N GLY A 288 -17.71 9.46 -2.16
CA GLY A 288 -17.63 10.63 -3.03
C GLY A 288 -16.22 10.94 -3.49
N ALA A 289 -16.12 11.80 -4.50
CA ALA A 289 -14.85 12.15 -5.15
C ALA A 289 -13.81 12.73 -4.19
N GLY A 290 -12.55 12.37 -4.40
CA GLY A 290 -11.42 12.92 -3.67
C GLY A 290 -11.32 12.51 -2.20
N CYS A 291 -12.06 11.49 -1.77
CA CYS A 291 -11.95 10.95 -0.41
C CYS A 291 -10.66 10.15 -0.24
N VAL A 292 -10.10 10.23 0.97
CA VAL A 292 -8.98 9.38 1.42
C VAL A 292 -9.45 8.57 2.62
N ILE A 293 -9.42 7.24 2.49
CA ILE A 293 -9.85 6.33 3.55
C ILE A 293 -8.71 5.40 3.89
N LYS A 294 -8.33 5.38 5.17
CA LYS A 294 -7.19 4.61 5.65
C LYS A 294 -7.57 3.78 6.87
N ASN A 295 -7.17 2.49 6.87
CA ASN A 295 -7.31 1.57 8.00
C ASN A 295 -8.67 1.64 8.70
N SER A 296 -9.78 1.71 7.97
CA SER A 296 -11.09 2.02 8.53
C SER A 296 -12.14 0.97 8.17
N VAL A 297 -13.09 0.81 9.06
CA VAL A 297 -14.26 -0.07 8.88
C VAL A 297 -15.50 0.79 8.71
N ILE A 298 -16.19 0.63 7.59
CA ILE A 298 -17.38 1.40 7.21
C ILE A 298 -18.52 0.42 7.03
N GLY A 299 -19.54 0.54 7.85
CA GLY A 299 -20.74 -0.32 7.86
C GLY A 299 -21.65 -0.08 6.67
N ASP A 300 -22.76 -0.85 6.65
CA ASP A 300 -23.74 -0.81 5.58
C ASP A 300 -24.40 0.56 5.43
N ASP A 301 -24.82 0.91 4.22
CA ASP A 301 -25.60 2.12 3.92
C ASP A 301 -24.89 3.45 4.27
N CYS A 302 -23.59 3.44 4.50
CA CYS A 302 -22.83 4.66 4.79
C CYS A 302 -22.57 5.47 3.53
N GLU A 303 -22.61 6.81 3.68
CA GLU A 303 -22.26 7.75 2.63
C GLU A 303 -21.14 8.67 3.08
N ILE A 304 -20.01 8.68 2.33
CA ILE A 304 -18.87 9.58 2.56
C ILE A 304 -18.84 10.58 1.42
N SER A 305 -19.23 11.80 1.73
CA SER A 305 -19.29 12.93 0.79
C SER A 305 -17.90 13.41 0.38
N PRO A 306 -17.77 14.10 -0.78
CA PRO A 306 -16.48 14.44 -1.38
C PRO A 306 -15.49 15.13 -0.45
N TYR A 307 -14.18 14.85 -0.72
CA TYR A 307 -13.04 15.46 -0.04
C TYR A 307 -12.99 15.23 1.48
N SER A 308 -13.59 14.17 1.95
CA SER A 308 -13.48 13.76 3.35
C SER A 308 -12.29 12.84 3.56
N VAL A 309 -11.69 12.91 4.75
CA VAL A 309 -10.55 12.06 5.17
C VAL A 309 -10.97 11.23 6.37
N VAL A 310 -10.87 9.91 6.25
CA VAL A 310 -11.25 8.93 7.27
C VAL A 310 -10.04 8.04 7.57
N GLU A 311 -9.51 8.11 8.79
CA GLU A 311 -8.30 7.41 9.19
C GLU A 311 -8.49 6.69 10.53
N ASP A 312 -8.18 5.38 10.56
CA ASP A 312 -8.29 4.52 11.76
C ASP A 312 -9.61 4.73 12.50
N ALA A 313 -10.73 4.70 11.76
CA ALA A 313 -12.07 5.02 12.24
C ALA A 313 -13.06 3.86 11.99
N GLU A 314 -14.09 3.82 12.81
CA GLU A 314 -15.16 2.82 12.73
C GLU A 314 -16.51 3.51 12.57
N LEU A 315 -17.22 3.19 11.51
CA LEU A 315 -18.58 3.67 11.21
C LEU A 315 -19.55 2.49 11.23
N ALA A 316 -20.57 2.60 12.05
CA ALA A 316 -21.69 1.64 12.04
C ALA A 316 -22.59 1.85 10.81
N THR A 317 -23.82 1.45 10.87
CA THR A 317 -24.75 1.47 9.74
C THR A 317 -25.33 2.87 9.49
N ALA A 318 -25.56 3.22 8.22
CA ALA A 318 -26.25 4.44 7.78
C ALA A 318 -25.64 5.76 8.28
N CYS A 319 -24.33 5.79 8.50
CA CYS A 319 -23.62 7.01 8.84
C CYS A 319 -23.41 7.88 7.61
N THR A 320 -23.45 9.22 7.80
CA THR A 320 -23.17 10.18 6.74
C THR A 320 -22.03 11.12 7.14
N ILE A 321 -21.02 11.26 6.26
CA ILE A 321 -19.79 11.98 6.54
C ILE A 321 -19.53 13.03 5.46
N GLY A 322 -19.19 14.23 5.86
CA GLY A 322 -18.71 15.29 4.98
C GLY A 322 -19.80 16.19 4.38
N PRO A 323 -19.48 16.92 3.30
CA PRO A 323 -18.15 16.97 2.66
C PRO A 323 -17.08 17.66 3.52
N PHE A 324 -15.79 17.49 3.16
CA PHE A 324 -14.67 18.12 3.86
C PHE A 324 -14.60 17.80 5.38
N ALA A 325 -15.07 16.64 5.78
CA ALA A 325 -14.97 16.16 7.15
C ALA A 325 -13.65 15.39 7.39
N ARG A 326 -13.18 15.39 8.63
CA ARG A 326 -11.98 14.65 9.02
C ARG A 326 -12.22 13.77 10.22
N LEU A 327 -12.23 12.47 10.01
CA LEU A 327 -12.21 11.47 11.07
C LEU A 327 -10.79 11.01 11.28
N ARG A 328 -10.28 11.22 12.50
CA ARG A 328 -8.91 10.86 12.90
C ARG A 328 -8.92 9.60 13.76
N PRO A 329 -7.73 9.00 14.02
CA PRO A 329 -7.62 7.76 14.78
C PRO A 329 -8.47 7.73 16.06
N GLY A 330 -9.26 6.64 16.17
CA GLY A 330 -10.16 6.40 17.30
C GLY A 330 -11.51 7.14 17.20
N ALA A 331 -11.88 7.65 16.04
CA ALA A 331 -13.23 8.15 15.82
C ALA A 331 -14.19 6.97 15.61
N GLN A 332 -15.32 6.97 16.33
CA GLN A 332 -16.38 5.96 16.25
C GLN A 332 -17.72 6.63 16.03
N LEU A 333 -18.45 6.21 15.00
CA LEU A 333 -19.81 6.66 14.71
C LEU A 333 -20.76 5.49 14.83
N LEU A 334 -21.82 5.66 15.61
CA LEU A 334 -22.89 4.67 15.73
C LEU A 334 -23.98 4.88 14.68
N ASP A 335 -24.94 3.95 14.63
CA ASP A 335 -25.95 3.89 13.57
C ASP A 335 -26.64 5.24 13.33
N GLY A 336 -26.69 5.67 12.07
CA GLY A 336 -27.32 6.91 11.65
C GLY A 336 -26.67 8.19 12.14
N ALA A 337 -25.45 8.12 12.68
CA ALA A 337 -24.72 9.31 13.09
C ALA A 337 -24.30 10.15 11.89
N HIS A 338 -24.29 11.47 12.06
CA HIS A 338 -23.98 12.43 11.00
C HIS A 338 -22.84 13.37 11.41
N VAL A 339 -21.82 13.43 10.57
CA VAL A 339 -20.70 14.37 10.69
C VAL A 339 -20.64 15.21 9.42
N GLY A 340 -20.95 16.48 9.50
CA GLY A 340 -21.04 17.38 8.35
C GLY A 340 -19.72 18.06 7.97
N ASN A 341 -19.84 19.16 7.22
CA ASN A 341 -18.68 19.83 6.62
C ASN A 341 -17.80 20.57 7.64
N PHE A 342 -16.49 20.44 7.45
CA PHE A 342 -15.47 21.04 8.31
C PHE A 342 -15.57 20.62 9.79
N VAL A 343 -16.04 19.41 10.02
CA VAL A 343 -16.03 18.78 11.35
C VAL A 343 -14.83 17.86 11.44
N GLU A 344 -14.10 17.97 12.55
CA GLU A 344 -12.99 17.08 12.87
C GLU A 344 -13.33 16.29 14.15
N MET A 345 -13.15 14.95 14.08
CA MET A 345 -13.26 14.05 15.23
C MET A 345 -11.96 13.33 15.51
N LYS A 346 -11.57 13.21 16.77
CA LYS A 346 -10.38 12.47 17.22
C LYS A 346 -10.62 11.79 18.54
N LYS A 347 -10.41 10.45 18.61
CA LYS A 347 -10.67 9.69 19.86
C LYS A 347 -12.03 10.06 20.46
N ALA A 348 -13.05 10.11 19.64
CA ALA A 348 -14.38 10.52 20.02
C ALA A 348 -15.41 9.54 19.49
N ARG A 349 -16.44 9.28 20.30
CA ARG A 349 -17.58 8.44 19.94
C ARG A 349 -18.82 9.32 19.78
N LEU A 350 -19.51 9.18 18.65
CA LEU A 350 -20.77 9.85 18.35
C LEU A 350 -21.90 8.82 18.36
N GLY A 351 -22.86 8.96 19.26
CA GLY A 351 -23.96 8.01 19.48
C GLY A 351 -24.96 7.94 18.34
N LYS A 352 -25.91 7.02 18.48
CA LYS A 352 -26.95 6.75 17.45
C LYS A 352 -27.77 7.98 17.13
N GLY A 353 -27.95 8.27 15.84
CA GLY A 353 -28.74 9.40 15.38
C GLY A 353 -28.20 10.79 15.80
N SER A 354 -27.03 10.83 16.43
CA SER A 354 -26.39 12.08 16.84
C SER A 354 -25.72 12.78 15.67
N LYS A 355 -25.66 14.10 15.71
CA LYS A 355 -25.15 14.90 14.61
C LYS A 355 -24.29 16.09 15.03
N ALA A 356 -23.22 16.31 14.27
CA ALA A 356 -22.37 17.50 14.29
C ALA A 356 -22.24 18.02 12.86
N GLY A 357 -23.08 18.99 12.48
CA GLY A 357 -23.28 19.36 11.08
C GLY A 357 -22.21 20.26 10.49
N HIS A 358 -21.55 21.11 11.29
CA HIS A 358 -20.70 22.18 10.75
C HIS A 358 -19.60 22.63 11.69
N LEU A 359 -18.38 22.90 11.15
CA LEU A 359 -17.33 23.72 11.79
C LEU A 359 -17.03 23.37 13.25
N THR A 360 -16.90 22.10 13.58
CA THR A 360 -16.85 21.61 14.96
C THR A 360 -15.60 20.76 15.19
N TYR A 361 -15.01 20.85 16.39
CA TYR A 361 -13.98 19.92 16.84
C TYR A 361 -14.47 19.09 18.01
N LEU A 362 -14.47 17.77 17.83
CA LEU A 362 -14.82 16.77 18.84
C LEU A 362 -13.59 15.90 19.13
N GLY A 363 -12.88 16.22 20.19
CA GLY A 363 -11.70 15.49 20.64
C GLY A 363 -11.88 14.92 22.03
N ASP A 364 -11.42 13.67 22.25
CA ASP A 364 -11.51 12.95 23.52
C ASP A 364 -12.92 13.04 24.16
N ALA A 365 -13.97 12.73 23.35
CA ALA A 365 -15.37 12.92 23.73
C ALA A 365 -16.18 11.63 23.62
N GLU A 366 -17.08 11.40 24.57
CA GLU A 366 -18.14 10.38 24.51
C GLU A 366 -19.49 11.07 24.41
N ILE A 367 -20.13 10.94 23.25
CA ILE A 367 -21.40 11.62 22.96
C ILE A 367 -22.48 10.54 22.83
N GLY A 368 -23.55 10.69 23.59
CA GLY A 368 -24.69 9.80 23.64
C GLY A 368 -25.54 9.82 22.38
N ASP A 369 -26.71 9.21 22.45
CA ASP A 369 -27.63 9.06 21.33
C ASP A 369 -28.51 10.32 21.16
N ASN A 370 -28.96 10.60 19.92
CA ASN A 370 -29.83 11.72 19.54
C ASN A 370 -29.29 13.11 19.95
N VAL A 371 -27.99 13.28 20.08
CA VAL A 371 -27.36 14.53 20.45
C VAL A 371 -27.24 15.44 19.23
N ASN A 372 -27.56 16.73 19.42
CA ASN A 372 -27.28 17.74 18.40
C ASN A 372 -26.14 18.65 18.84
N ILE A 373 -25.03 18.62 18.10
CA ILE A 373 -23.89 19.52 18.31
C ILE A 373 -23.98 20.70 17.34
N GLY A 374 -24.15 21.90 17.89
CA GLY A 374 -24.24 23.14 17.12
C GLY A 374 -22.94 23.53 16.44
N ALA A 375 -23.02 24.28 15.37
CA ALA A 375 -21.85 24.77 14.61
C ALA A 375 -20.89 25.58 15.49
N GLY A 376 -19.57 25.40 15.31
CA GLY A 376 -18.55 26.10 16.08
C GLY A 376 -18.34 25.56 17.50
N THR A 377 -18.94 24.43 17.84
CA THR A 377 -18.69 23.77 19.13
C THR A 377 -17.30 23.17 19.18
N ILE A 378 -16.60 23.37 20.30
CA ILE A 378 -15.25 22.84 20.54
C ILE A 378 -15.23 22.12 21.89
N THR A 379 -14.82 20.86 21.90
CA THR A 379 -14.38 20.18 23.11
C THR A 379 -12.96 20.67 23.44
N CYS A 380 -12.82 21.51 24.47
CA CYS A 380 -11.53 22.04 24.91
C CYS A 380 -10.82 20.97 25.73
N ASN A 381 -10.28 19.95 25.09
CA ASN A 381 -9.79 18.72 25.70
C ASN A 381 -8.33 18.76 26.17
N TYR A 382 -7.62 19.89 26.01
CA TYR A 382 -6.20 20.02 26.33
C TYR A 382 -5.92 21.23 27.20
N ASP A 383 -5.30 21.04 28.37
CA ASP A 383 -5.00 22.09 29.35
C ASP A 383 -3.58 22.69 29.22
N GLY A 384 -2.84 22.30 28.18
CA GLY A 384 -1.44 22.69 27.99
C GLY A 384 -0.44 21.57 28.36
N ALA A 385 -0.87 20.57 29.13
CA ALA A 385 -0.05 19.43 29.55
C ALA A 385 -0.78 18.10 29.37
N ASN A 386 -2.05 17.99 29.78
CA ASN A 386 -2.85 16.77 29.78
C ASN A 386 -4.09 16.90 28.91
N LYS A 387 -4.63 15.74 28.54
CA LYS A 387 -5.92 15.65 27.86
C LYS A 387 -7.00 15.18 28.81
N HIS A 388 -8.16 15.77 28.68
CA HIS A 388 -9.32 15.52 29.48
C HIS A 388 -10.52 15.15 28.59
N LYS A 389 -11.47 14.41 29.15
CA LYS A 389 -12.62 13.88 28.45
C LYS A 389 -13.86 14.75 28.63
N THR A 390 -14.63 14.89 27.54
CA THR A 390 -15.99 15.44 27.59
C THR A 390 -16.99 14.27 27.46
N ILE A 391 -17.98 14.21 28.35
CA ILE A 391 -19.02 13.19 28.35
C ILE A 391 -20.37 13.89 28.15
N ILE A 392 -21.13 13.48 27.12
CA ILE A 392 -22.44 14.05 26.80
C ILE A 392 -23.48 12.92 26.83
N GLY A 393 -24.50 13.08 27.64
CA GLY A 393 -25.63 12.14 27.76
C GLY A 393 -26.47 12.10 26.49
N ASN A 394 -27.59 11.37 26.55
CA ASN A 394 -28.51 11.26 25.40
C ASN A 394 -29.43 12.49 25.31
N ASP A 395 -29.95 12.73 24.10
CA ASP A 395 -30.94 13.78 23.81
C ASP A 395 -30.48 15.20 24.18
N VAL A 396 -29.17 15.45 24.24
CA VAL A 396 -28.59 16.73 24.57
C VAL A 396 -28.58 17.66 23.35
N PHE A 397 -28.93 18.92 23.58
CA PHE A 397 -28.81 19.97 22.57
C PHE A 397 -27.68 20.94 22.94
N VAL A 398 -26.66 20.99 22.12
CA VAL A 398 -25.56 21.98 22.24
C VAL A 398 -25.77 23.08 21.20
N GLY A 399 -25.97 24.30 21.68
CA GLY A 399 -26.10 25.48 20.81
C GLY A 399 -24.80 25.85 20.11
N SER A 400 -24.89 26.60 19.02
CA SER A 400 -23.72 27.01 18.23
C SER A 400 -22.74 27.87 19.04
N ASP A 401 -21.44 27.80 18.66
CA ASP A 401 -20.35 28.55 19.25
C ASP A 401 -20.20 28.27 20.77
N SER A 402 -20.32 27.01 21.15
CA SER A 402 -20.16 26.56 22.54
C SER A 402 -18.77 25.98 22.78
N GLN A 403 -18.11 26.36 23.89
CA GLN A 403 -16.83 25.83 24.33
C GLN A 403 -17.04 24.92 25.54
N LEU A 404 -16.73 23.61 25.35
CA LEU A 404 -16.89 22.60 26.40
C LEU A 404 -15.51 22.33 27.01
N VAL A 405 -15.24 22.98 28.17
CA VAL A 405 -13.93 22.92 28.84
C VAL A 405 -13.83 21.64 29.66
N ALA A 406 -13.14 20.66 29.11
CA ALA A 406 -12.94 19.36 29.75
C ALA A 406 -11.97 19.42 30.95
N PRO A 407 -12.15 18.56 31.99
CA PRO A 407 -13.18 17.53 32.06
C PRO A 407 -14.57 18.12 32.41
N VAL A 408 -15.59 17.68 31.64
CA VAL A 408 -16.97 18.13 31.88
C VAL A 408 -17.96 17.04 31.44
N SER A 409 -19.05 16.88 32.17
CA SER A 409 -20.13 15.92 31.87
C SER A 409 -21.48 16.65 31.76
N PHE A 410 -22.28 16.17 30.78
CA PHE A 410 -23.63 16.67 30.52
C PHE A 410 -24.62 15.55 30.74
N GLY A 411 -25.59 15.79 31.59
CA GLY A 411 -26.72 14.87 31.85
C GLY A 411 -27.64 14.75 30.62
N HIS A 412 -28.57 13.81 30.71
CA HIS A 412 -29.54 13.56 29.67
C HIS A 412 -30.48 14.76 29.47
N CYS A 413 -30.90 15.01 28.23
CA CYS A 413 -31.83 16.07 27.84
C CYS A 413 -31.35 17.49 28.25
N ALA A 414 -30.07 17.67 28.54
CA ALA A 414 -29.51 18.98 28.88
C ALA A 414 -29.50 19.89 27.62
N THR A 415 -29.63 21.19 27.85
CA THR A 415 -29.58 22.19 26.77
C THR A 415 -28.48 23.23 27.06
N ILE A 416 -27.56 23.39 26.13
CA ILE A 416 -26.53 24.41 26.19
C ILE A 416 -26.92 25.52 25.20
N ALA A 417 -27.12 26.72 25.71
CA ALA A 417 -27.46 27.86 24.86
C ALA A 417 -26.26 28.29 24.00
N ALA A 418 -26.51 28.77 22.79
CA ALA A 418 -25.44 29.21 21.88
C ALA A 418 -24.50 30.27 22.52
N GLY A 419 -23.19 30.19 22.20
CA GLY A 419 -22.16 31.09 22.73
C GLY A 419 -21.80 30.86 24.19
N THR A 420 -22.06 29.64 24.72
CA THR A 420 -21.80 29.33 26.13
C THR A 420 -20.46 28.65 26.32
N THR A 421 -19.64 29.14 27.26
CA THR A 421 -18.46 28.43 27.76
C THR A 421 -18.85 27.63 28.98
N VAL A 422 -18.83 26.30 28.90
CA VAL A 422 -19.18 25.37 29.99
C VAL A 422 -17.91 24.89 30.67
N THR A 423 -17.83 25.12 31.98
CA THR A 423 -16.64 24.78 32.80
C THR A 423 -16.98 23.90 34.01
N ARG A 424 -18.24 23.49 34.15
CA ARG A 424 -18.74 22.62 35.24
C ARG A 424 -19.77 21.65 34.69
N ASP A 425 -19.91 20.52 35.36
CA ASP A 425 -20.90 19.51 34.99
C ASP A 425 -22.31 20.10 34.94
N VAL A 426 -23.13 19.58 34.04
CA VAL A 426 -24.50 19.97 33.77
C VAL A 426 -25.42 18.79 34.12
N ALA A 427 -26.45 19.05 34.94
CA ALA A 427 -27.38 18.01 35.36
C ALA A 427 -28.38 17.64 34.25
N ASP A 428 -29.14 16.54 34.45
CA ASP A 428 -30.23 16.15 33.56
C ASP A 428 -31.27 17.26 33.43
N ASN A 429 -31.79 17.48 32.21
CA ASN A 429 -32.81 18.47 31.89
C ASN A 429 -32.44 19.94 32.27
N GLU A 430 -31.17 20.24 32.46
CA GLU A 430 -30.70 21.57 32.79
C GLU A 430 -30.47 22.43 31.53
N LEU A 431 -30.83 23.71 31.62
CA LEU A 431 -30.45 24.73 30.67
C LEU A 431 -29.27 25.52 31.20
N VAL A 432 -28.14 25.49 30.47
CA VAL A 432 -26.95 26.27 30.81
C VAL A 432 -26.73 27.38 29.80
N LEU A 433 -26.47 28.57 30.27
CA LEU A 433 -26.17 29.72 29.46
C LEU A 433 -25.14 30.64 30.13
N SER A 434 -24.24 31.23 29.34
CA SER A 434 -23.41 32.36 29.77
C SER A 434 -23.64 33.52 28.79
N ARG A 435 -24.05 34.67 29.31
CA ARG A 435 -24.33 35.85 28.52
C ARG A 435 -23.66 37.07 29.12
N VAL A 436 -22.94 37.79 28.29
CA VAL A 436 -22.51 39.14 28.62
C VAL A 436 -23.63 40.11 28.16
N PRO A 437 -24.08 41.09 28.97
CA PRO A 437 -25.08 42.03 28.54
C PRO A 437 -24.68 42.75 27.22
N GLN A 438 -25.60 42.77 26.28
CA GLN A 438 -25.36 43.43 25.01
C GLN A 438 -25.37 44.96 25.19
N VAL A 439 -24.33 45.66 24.69
CA VAL A 439 -24.19 47.12 24.76
C VAL A 439 -24.41 47.73 23.38
N HIS A 440 -25.35 48.65 23.27
CA HIS A 440 -25.63 49.36 22.05
C HIS A 440 -25.00 50.77 22.09
N LYS A 441 -24.15 51.12 21.14
CA LYS A 441 -23.58 52.43 20.94
C LYS A 441 -24.32 53.11 19.77
N GLN A 442 -25.24 54.00 20.06
CA GLN A 442 -25.95 54.77 19.04
C GLN A 442 -25.01 55.75 18.35
N SER A 443 -25.29 56.05 17.07
CA SER A 443 -24.51 56.98 16.27
C SER A 443 -23.03 56.60 16.07
N TRP A 444 -22.70 55.30 16.11
CA TRP A 444 -21.37 54.81 15.88
C TRP A 444 -20.89 55.17 14.44
N VAL A 445 -19.80 55.94 14.34
CA VAL A 445 -19.16 56.25 13.06
C VAL A 445 -18.07 55.23 12.79
N ARG A 446 -18.23 54.51 11.70
CA ARG A 446 -17.23 53.52 11.25
C ARG A 446 -15.92 54.24 10.84
N PRO A 447 -14.75 53.75 11.34
CA PRO A 447 -13.47 54.28 10.88
C PRO A 447 -13.31 54.15 9.36
N VAL A 448 -12.82 55.21 8.72
CA VAL A 448 -12.47 55.21 7.30
C VAL A 448 -10.96 55.30 7.12
N LYS A 449 -10.43 54.66 6.06
CA LYS A 449 -9.01 54.82 5.73
C LYS A 449 -8.70 56.31 5.50
N LYS A 450 -7.72 56.83 6.23
CA LYS A 450 -7.12 58.11 5.82
C LYS A 450 -6.43 57.90 4.48
N LYS A 451 -6.78 58.72 3.50
CA LYS A 451 -6.11 58.75 2.18
C LYS A 451 -4.68 59.25 2.35
#